data_98695d9bb53ce907b6e02ae6c9ce9c64
#
_entry.id   98695d9bb53ce907b6e02ae6c9ce9c64
#
_cell.length_a   1.000
_cell.length_b   1.000
_cell.length_c   1.000
_cell.angle_alpha   90.00
_cell.angle_beta   90.00
_cell.angle_gamma   90.00
#
_symmetry.space_group_name_H-M   'P 1'
#
loop_
_entity.id
_entity.type
_entity.pdbx_description
1 polymer ?
#
loop_
_entity_poly.entity_id
_entity_poly.type
_entity_poly.pdbx_seq_one_letter_code
_entity_poly.pdbx_strand_id
1 'polypeptide(L)'
;MAFDAKPTAIRENASALELEVKRLALLAARYRAVRQQSLSLCEPLETEDFGVQPMADASPPKWHLAHPSWFFETFLLIDLQPDYQEFHPAYAELFNSYYNGVGQPFPRLRRGTLSRPTLSEVLNYRRVVDDATETLLEQVQKNPQSIHLSRLNTVLEIGLEHEQQHQELLLTDVKYNFGHNPLAPAYCAHTALTQSEGASALSFDTHEPGLVWMGAKPQEFAFDNERPRHEVFLRPFQVANRTVSNGEFLAFIEDSGYERPELWLAEAWQRLQDGTLAKQPLYWRQQPDGWYEYRLDGLYRLDKARPVVHVSAFEAMAYAAWANARLLTEAEWEWAVSYTHLTLPTTL
;
A
#
# COMPACT_ATOMS: atom_id res chain seq x y z
N MET A 1 -7.90 47.33 -38.85
CA MET A 1 -7.01 47.19 -37.67
C MET A 1 -7.14 45.77 -37.17
N ALA A 2 -6.18 44.93 -37.46
CA ALA A 2 -6.14 43.55 -36.95
C ALA A 2 -5.40 43.60 -35.62
N PHE A 3 -6.06 43.19 -34.55
CA PHE A 3 -5.44 43.04 -33.23
C PHE A 3 -4.71 41.72 -33.20
N ASP A 4 -3.37 41.78 -33.05
CA ASP A 4 -2.49 40.66 -32.83
C ASP A 4 -2.70 40.06 -31.43
N ALA A 5 -3.42 38.94 -31.37
CA ALA A 5 -3.69 38.15 -30.13
C ALA A 5 -2.69 37.01 -29.91
N LYS A 6 -1.45 37.12 -30.40
CA LYS A 6 -0.47 36.01 -30.43
C LYS A 6 0.60 35.93 -29.31
N PRO A 7 0.96 36.95 -28.53
CA PRO A 7 2.07 36.80 -27.57
C PRO A 7 1.72 36.09 -26.28
N THR A 8 0.49 36.15 -25.81
CA THR A 8 0.10 35.61 -24.50
C THR A 8 -0.03 34.09 -24.51
N ALA A 9 -0.68 33.53 -25.52
CA ALA A 9 -0.85 32.08 -25.67
C ALA A 9 0.48 31.33 -25.89
N ILE A 10 1.45 31.93 -26.57
CA ILE A 10 2.78 31.36 -26.79
C ILE A 10 3.58 31.33 -25.47
N ARG A 11 3.49 32.36 -24.65
CA ARG A 11 4.16 32.41 -23.33
C ARG A 11 3.53 31.46 -22.33
N GLU A 12 2.21 31.30 -22.31
CA GLU A 12 1.50 30.36 -21.47
C GLU A 12 1.86 28.89 -21.83
N ASN A 13 1.90 28.57 -23.12
CA ASN A 13 2.31 27.25 -23.59
C ASN A 13 3.79 26.92 -23.30
N ALA A 14 4.69 27.90 -23.38
CA ALA A 14 6.09 27.72 -23.03
C ALA A 14 6.26 27.47 -21.53
N SER A 15 5.53 28.20 -20.69
CA SER A 15 5.52 27.99 -19.23
C SER A 15 4.96 26.62 -18.84
N ALA A 16 3.90 26.14 -19.50
CA ALA A 16 3.33 24.82 -19.27
C ALA A 16 4.31 23.70 -19.66
N LEU A 17 4.96 23.82 -20.79
CA LEU A 17 5.98 22.85 -21.24
C LEU A 17 7.16 22.78 -20.27
N GLU A 18 7.65 23.93 -19.78
CA GLU A 18 8.74 23.96 -18.80
C GLU A 18 8.37 23.27 -17.49
N LEU A 19 7.12 23.41 -17.03
CA LEU A 19 6.62 22.72 -15.84
C LEU A 19 6.59 21.20 -16.05
N GLU A 20 6.07 20.74 -17.19
CA GLU A 20 6.03 19.31 -17.51
C GLU A 20 7.43 18.72 -17.65
N VAL A 21 8.41 19.44 -18.20
CA VAL A 21 9.82 19.01 -18.29
C VAL A 21 10.45 18.90 -16.90
N LYS A 22 10.21 19.87 -16.02
CA LYS A 22 10.68 19.80 -14.63
C LYS A 22 10.05 18.62 -13.88
N ARG A 23 8.74 18.39 -14.08
CA ARG A 23 8.04 17.25 -13.50
C ARG A 23 8.65 15.93 -14.00
N LEU A 24 8.93 15.80 -15.30
CA LEU A 24 9.59 14.61 -15.86
C LEU A 24 10.94 14.33 -15.19
N ALA A 25 11.76 15.34 -14.97
CA ALA A 25 13.06 15.16 -14.32
C ALA A 25 12.94 14.62 -12.90
N LEU A 26 11.95 15.11 -12.14
CA LEU A 26 11.66 14.62 -10.79
C LEU A 26 11.12 13.18 -10.82
N LEU A 27 10.19 12.88 -11.74
CA LEU A 27 9.62 11.54 -11.89
C LEU A 27 10.67 10.53 -12.35
N ALA A 28 11.59 10.90 -13.23
CA ALA A 28 12.70 10.03 -13.65
C ALA A 28 13.63 9.66 -12.47
N ALA A 29 13.96 10.63 -11.63
CA ALA A 29 14.74 10.36 -10.41
C ALA A 29 14.00 9.45 -9.45
N ARG A 30 12.69 9.70 -9.25
CA ARG A 30 11.82 8.88 -8.43
C ARG A 30 11.66 7.46 -8.99
N TYR A 31 11.59 7.31 -10.33
CA TYR A 31 11.53 6.00 -10.99
C TYR A 31 12.71 5.12 -10.55
N ARG A 32 13.93 5.62 -10.68
CA ARG A 32 15.14 4.88 -10.26
C ARG A 32 15.09 4.47 -8.80
N ALA A 33 14.71 5.40 -7.93
CA ALA A 33 14.63 5.15 -6.48
C ALA A 33 13.57 4.10 -6.13
N VAL A 34 12.36 4.20 -6.68
CA VAL A 34 11.27 3.26 -6.42
C VAL A 34 11.60 1.86 -6.96
N ARG A 35 12.15 1.79 -8.20
CA ARG A 35 12.55 0.50 -8.79
C ARG A 35 13.65 -0.17 -7.98
N GLN A 36 14.65 0.57 -7.52
CA GLN A 36 15.71 0.04 -6.66
C GLN A 36 15.18 -0.40 -5.30
N GLN A 37 14.24 0.36 -4.69
CA GLN A 37 13.65 0.00 -3.41
C GLN A 37 12.94 -1.35 -3.46
N SER A 38 12.25 -1.67 -4.56
CA SER A 38 11.61 -2.99 -4.73
C SER A 38 12.62 -4.14 -4.70
N LEU A 39 13.81 -3.94 -5.30
CA LEU A 39 14.89 -4.93 -5.24
C LEU A 39 15.49 -5.04 -3.84
N SER A 40 15.74 -3.91 -3.18
CA SER A 40 16.29 -3.89 -1.81
C SER A 40 15.37 -4.56 -0.81
N LEU A 41 14.05 -4.45 -0.97
CA LEU A 41 13.07 -5.18 -0.16
C LEU A 41 13.12 -6.71 -0.40
N CYS A 42 13.69 -7.15 -1.50
CA CYS A 42 13.84 -8.57 -1.80
C CYS A 42 15.21 -9.15 -1.38
N GLU A 43 16.18 -8.31 -1.01
CA GLU A 43 17.53 -8.76 -0.63
C GLU A 43 17.56 -9.76 0.55
N PRO A 44 16.68 -9.62 1.58
CA PRO A 44 16.66 -10.59 2.69
C PRO A 44 16.04 -11.95 2.34
N LEU A 45 15.44 -12.12 1.16
CA LEU A 45 14.70 -13.32 0.78
C LEU A 45 15.61 -14.37 0.13
N GLU A 46 15.40 -15.63 0.47
CA GLU A 46 16.01 -16.76 -0.22
C GLU A 46 15.24 -17.07 -1.52
N THR A 47 15.89 -17.76 -2.45
CA THR A 47 15.27 -18.08 -3.76
C THR A 47 13.94 -18.83 -3.63
N GLU A 48 13.82 -19.67 -2.63
CA GLU A 48 12.64 -20.46 -2.31
C GLU A 48 11.44 -19.60 -1.92
N ASP A 49 11.67 -18.46 -1.27
CA ASP A 49 10.60 -17.55 -0.82
C ASP A 49 9.87 -16.90 -2.00
N PHE A 50 10.56 -16.71 -3.12
CA PHE A 50 9.99 -15.98 -4.26
C PHE A 50 8.84 -16.70 -4.97
N GLY A 51 8.66 -18.00 -4.73
CA GLY A 51 7.60 -18.79 -5.33
C GLY A 51 6.38 -19.02 -4.42
N VAL A 52 6.44 -18.66 -3.15
CA VAL A 52 5.43 -19.04 -2.17
C VAL A 52 4.22 -18.11 -2.24
N GLN A 53 3.03 -18.72 -2.28
CA GLN A 53 1.74 -18.06 -2.10
C GLN A 53 1.07 -18.69 -0.87
N PRO A 54 1.18 -18.07 0.31
CA PRO A 54 0.75 -18.70 1.57
C PRO A 54 -0.77 -18.70 1.79
N MET A 55 -1.49 -17.88 1.04
CA MET A 55 -2.97 -17.82 1.04
C MET A 55 -3.51 -17.34 -0.31
N ALA A 56 -4.80 -17.49 -0.51
CA ALA A 56 -5.50 -17.15 -1.75
C ALA A 56 -5.33 -15.67 -2.18
N ASP A 57 -5.30 -14.76 -1.23
CA ASP A 57 -5.23 -13.31 -1.45
C ASP A 57 -3.80 -12.77 -1.55
N ALA A 58 -2.79 -13.56 -1.18
CA ALA A 58 -1.39 -13.21 -1.33
C ALA A 58 -0.90 -13.42 -2.77
N SER A 59 0.28 -12.89 -3.07
CA SER A 59 1.02 -13.18 -4.29
C SER A 59 2.49 -13.50 -3.96
N PRO A 60 3.15 -14.36 -4.75
CA PRO A 60 4.57 -14.63 -4.57
C PRO A 60 5.41 -13.36 -4.77
N PRO A 61 6.53 -13.18 -4.04
CA PRO A 61 7.43 -12.03 -4.23
C PRO A 61 7.86 -11.80 -5.69
N LYS A 62 8.15 -12.85 -6.45
CA LYS A 62 8.49 -12.70 -7.88
C LYS A 62 7.34 -12.11 -8.72
N TRP A 63 6.09 -12.35 -8.34
CA TRP A 63 4.93 -11.75 -9.01
C TRP A 63 4.87 -10.25 -8.73
N HIS A 64 5.14 -9.82 -7.49
CA HIS A 64 5.21 -8.41 -7.12
C HIS A 64 6.33 -7.65 -7.85
N LEU A 65 7.44 -8.32 -8.20
CA LEU A 65 8.50 -7.73 -9.03
C LEU A 65 8.11 -7.63 -10.51
N ALA A 66 7.40 -8.64 -11.01
CA ALA A 66 7.05 -8.72 -12.42
C ALA A 66 5.85 -7.84 -12.82
N HIS A 67 4.83 -7.77 -11.96
CA HIS A 67 3.59 -7.03 -12.25
C HIS A 67 3.81 -5.51 -12.45
N PRO A 68 4.58 -4.78 -11.63
CA PRO A 68 4.89 -3.39 -11.92
C PRO A 68 5.74 -3.22 -13.21
N SER A 69 6.61 -4.18 -13.53
CA SER A 69 7.33 -4.16 -14.81
C SER A 69 6.39 -4.33 -15.99
N TRP A 70 5.42 -5.24 -15.88
CA TRP A 70 4.34 -5.39 -16.85
C TRP A 70 3.51 -4.09 -17.00
N PHE A 71 3.25 -3.39 -15.91
CA PHE A 71 2.53 -2.11 -15.95
C PHE A 71 3.29 -1.07 -16.78
N PHE A 72 4.59 -0.87 -16.51
CA PHE A 72 5.41 0.07 -17.27
C PHE A 72 5.58 -0.38 -18.73
N GLU A 73 5.77 -1.66 -19.00
CA GLU A 73 5.84 -2.17 -20.36
C GLU A 73 4.54 -1.88 -21.14
N THR A 74 3.39 -2.22 -20.54
CA THR A 74 2.09 -2.14 -21.21
C THR A 74 1.61 -0.70 -21.40
N PHE A 75 1.66 0.12 -20.33
CA PHE A 75 1.02 1.44 -20.33
C PHE A 75 1.97 2.58 -20.65
N LEU A 76 3.29 2.34 -20.60
CA LEU A 76 4.30 3.33 -20.91
C LEU A 76 5.01 2.99 -22.23
N LEU A 77 5.69 1.85 -22.31
CA LEU A 77 6.55 1.53 -23.46
C LEU A 77 5.74 1.20 -24.72
N ILE A 78 4.82 0.25 -24.64
CA ILE A 78 3.99 -0.15 -25.80
C ILE A 78 3.09 1.00 -26.27
N ASP A 79 2.53 1.77 -25.34
CA ASP A 79 1.62 2.88 -25.67
C ASP A 79 2.36 4.09 -26.29
N LEU A 80 3.58 4.38 -25.84
CA LEU A 80 4.30 5.60 -26.21
C LEU A 80 5.47 5.40 -27.18
N GLN A 81 5.85 4.16 -27.46
CA GLN A 81 6.91 3.80 -28.41
C GLN A 81 6.39 2.82 -29.47
N PRO A 82 5.94 3.26 -30.64
CA PRO A 82 5.34 2.39 -31.65
C PRO A 82 6.23 1.22 -32.13
N ASP A 83 7.55 1.36 -32.03
CA ASP A 83 8.53 0.36 -32.44
C ASP A 83 8.97 -0.56 -31.29
N TYR A 84 8.44 -0.36 -30.08
CA TYR A 84 8.77 -1.20 -28.93
C TYR A 84 8.24 -2.62 -29.13
N GLN A 85 9.11 -3.62 -28.90
CA GLN A 85 8.73 -5.03 -28.94
C GLN A 85 8.57 -5.54 -27.52
N GLU A 86 7.38 -6.06 -27.20
CA GLU A 86 7.10 -6.67 -25.90
C GLU A 86 8.11 -7.77 -25.57
N PHE A 87 8.49 -7.87 -24.31
CA PHE A 87 9.47 -8.85 -23.86
C PHE A 87 9.01 -10.30 -24.10
N HIS A 88 7.74 -10.58 -23.80
CA HIS A 88 7.16 -11.91 -24.02
C HIS A 88 5.63 -11.84 -24.08
N PRO A 89 4.97 -12.31 -25.16
CA PRO A 89 3.52 -12.14 -25.34
C PRO A 89 2.67 -12.76 -24.22
N ALA A 90 3.09 -13.86 -23.60
CA ALA A 90 2.35 -14.47 -22.50
C ALA A 90 2.40 -13.66 -21.19
N TYR A 91 3.29 -12.65 -21.09
CA TYR A 91 3.38 -11.84 -19.87
C TYR A 91 2.20 -10.87 -19.75
N ALA A 92 1.56 -10.54 -20.87
CA ALA A 92 0.32 -9.76 -20.89
C ALA A 92 -0.82 -10.44 -20.10
N GLU A 93 -0.90 -11.78 -20.11
CA GLU A 93 -1.82 -12.55 -19.27
C GLU A 93 -1.23 -12.80 -17.88
N LEU A 94 0.02 -13.27 -17.82
CA LEU A 94 0.63 -13.81 -16.62
C LEU A 94 0.74 -12.78 -15.49
N PHE A 95 1.06 -11.54 -15.82
CA PHE A 95 1.28 -10.46 -14.86
C PHE A 95 0.18 -9.40 -14.84
N ASN A 96 -0.88 -9.58 -15.63
CA ASN A 96 -2.11 -8.79 -15.49
C ASN A 96 -2.85 -9.16 -14.19
N SER A 97 -3.52 -8.18 -13.57
CA SER A 97 -4.31 -8.37 -12.36
C SER A 97 -5.79 -8.05 -12.56
N TYR A 98 -6.11 -6.79 -12.89
CA TYR A 98 -7.50 -6.29 -12.97
C TYR A 98 -7.81 -5.59 -14.30
N TYR A 99 -6.83 -5.48 -15.18
CA TYR A 99 -6.95 -4.68 -16.39
C TYR A 99 -7.63 -5.47 -17.51
N ASN A 100 -8.94 -5.68 -17.38
CA ASN A 100 -9.73 -6.45 -18.34
C ASN A 100 -9.70 -5.89 -19.77
N GLY A 101 -9.39 -4.59 -19.94
CA GLY A 101 -9.20 -3.97 -21.25
C GLY A 101 -7.92 -4.40 -21.98
N VAL A 102 -6.94 -4.97 -21.26
CA VAL A 102 -5.68 -5.46 -21.84
C VAL A 102 -5.75 -6.95 -22.17
N GLY A 103 -6.58 -7.71 -21.47
CA GLY A 103 -6.74 -9.15 -21.66
C GLY A 103 -7.23 -9.85 -20.39
N GLN A 104 -7.37 -11.17 -20.45
CA GLN A 104 -7.75 -11.94 -19.26
C GLN A 104 -6.57 -12.06 -18.29
N PRO A 105 -6.74 -11.71 -16.98
CA PRO A 105 -5.68 -11.86 -16.00
C PRO A 105 -5.48 -13.31 -15.59
N PHE A 106 -4.25 -13.70 -15.27
CA PHE A 106 -3.97 -14.98 -14.64
C PHE A 106 -4.63 -15.06 -13.26
N PRO A 107 -5.37 -16.14 -12.94
CA PRO A 107 -6.14 -16.23 -11.70
C PRO A 107 -5.28 -16.07 -10.45
N ARG A 108 -5.62 -15.12 -9.55
CA ARG A 108 -4.87 -14.82 -8.34
C ARG A 108 -4.62 -16.06 -7.49
N LEU A 109 -5.65 -16.89 -7.28
CA LEU A 109 -5.58 -18.13 -6.51
C LEU A 109 -4.51 -19.13 -6.99
N ARG A 110 -4.02 -18.98 -8.22
CA ARG A 110 -3.08 -19.89 -8.86
C ARG A 110 -1.67 -19.32 -9.02
N ARG A 111 -1.40 -18.12 -8.55
CA ARG A 111 -0.08 -17.47 -8.70
C ARG A 111 1.05 -18.29 -8.08
N GLY A 112 0.80 -18.99 -6.99
CA GLY A 112 1.76 -19.88 -6.35
C GLY A 112 2.07 -21.16 -7.14
N THR A 113 1.29 -21.48 -8.19
CA THR A 113 1.58 -22.63 -9.07
C THR A 113 2.57 -22.28 -10.19
N LEU A 114 2.94 -21.01 -10.32
CA LEU A 114 3.83 -20.52 -11.36
C LEU A 114 5.30 -20.80 -11.00
N SER A 115 5.82 -21.97 -11.40
CA SER A 115 7.26 -22.25 -11.31
C SER A 115 8.06 -21.53 -12.41
N ARG A 116 7.39 -21.10 -13.49
CA ARG A 116 7.94 -20.29 -14.58
C ARG A 116 7.08 -19.04 -14.77
N PRO A 117 7.74 -17.90 -15.09
CA PRO A 117 9.20 -17.72 -15.19
C PRO A 117 9.92 -17.94 -13.85
N THR A 118 11.20 -18.29 -13.92
CA THR A 118 12.10 -18.33 -12.77
C THR A 118 12.35 -16.93 -12.21
N LEU A 119 12.92 -16.83 -11.00
CA LEU A 119 13.34 -15.54 -10.44
C LEU A 119 14.31 -14.79 -11.38
N SER A 120 15.31 -15.50 -11.92
CA SER A 120 16.29 -14.89 -12.83
C SER A 120 15.66 -14.36 -14.11
N GLU A 121 14.65 -15.03 -14.66
CA GLU A 121 13.89 -14.55 -15.83
C GLU A 121 13.06 -13.31 -15.48
N VAL A 122 12.43 -13.27 -14.31
CA VAL A 122 11.70 -12.08 -13.82
C VAL A 122 12.63 -10.89 -13.60
N LEU A 123 13.80 -11.10 -12.99
CA LEU A 123 14.80 -10.06 -12.80
C LEU A 123 15.35 -9.53 -14.14
N ASN A 124 15.56 -10.42 -15.12
CA ASN A 124 15.94 -10.02 -16.46
C ASN A 124 14.83 -9.25 -17.17
N TYR A 125 13.58 -9.67 -17.05
CA TYR A 125 12.42 -8.93 -17.56
C TYR A 125 12.38 -7.51 -16.99
N ARG A 126 12.49 -7.39 -15.66
CA ARG A 126 12.52 -6.11 -14.97
C ARG A 126 13.63 -5.21 -15.51
N ARG A 127 14.85 -5.74 -15.65
CA ARG A 127 16.00 -4.98 -16.17
C ARG A 127 15.76 -4.48 -17.60
N VAL A 128 15.22 -5.32 -18.50
CA VAL A 128 14.93 -4.93 -19.88
C VAL A 128 13.91 -3.80 -19.94
N VAL A 129 12.84 -3.86 -19.12
CA VAL A 129 11.84 -2.80 -19.02
C VAL A 129 12.45 -1.52 -18.43
N ASP A 130 13.34 -1.62 -17.44
CA ASP A 130 14.02 -0.48 -16.84
C ASP A 130 14.95 0.21 -17.87
N ASP A 131 15.78 -0.56 -18.59
CA ASP A 131 16.68 -0.05 -19.62
C ASP A 131 15.90 0.68 -20.74
N ALA A 132 14.78 0.12 -21.18
CA ALA A 132 13.91 0.72 -22.19
C ALA A 132 13.24 2.00 -21.69
N THR A 133 12.75 1.99 -20.45
CA THR A 133 12.12 3.16 -19.82
C THR A 133 13.14 4.30 -19.66
N GLU A 134 14.34 4.02 -19.16
CA GLU A 134 15.40 5.03 -19.03
C GLU A 134 15.77 5.63 -20.41
N THR A 135 15.87 4.79 -21.44
CA THR A 135 16.12 5.25 -22.81
C THR A 135 15.03 6.20 -23.29
N LEU A 136 13.76 5.87 -23.05
CA LEU A 136 12.63 6.73 -23.38
C LEU A 136 12.70 8.07 -22.64
N LEU A 137 12.94 8.04 -21.32
CA LEU A 137 13.05 9.25 -20.50
C LEU A 137 14.17 10.17 -20.95
N GLU A 138 15.35 9.62 -21.29
CA GLU A 138 16.46 10.39 -21.83
C GLU A 138 16.16 11.02 -23.20
N GLN A 139 15.48 10.28 -24.08
CA GLN A 139 15.07 10.80 -25.39
C GLN A 139 14.09 11.97 -25.26
N VAL A 140 13.10 11.82 -24.37
CA VAL A 140 12.09 12.86 -24.13
C VAL A 140 12.70 14.09 -23.44
N GLN A 141 13.66 13.91 -22.53
CA GLN A 141 14.38 15.04 -21.93
C GLN A 141 15.18 15.83 -22.98
N LYS A 142 15.76 15.16 -23.99
CA LYS A 142 16.48 15.80 -25.10
C LYS A 142 15.53 16.48 -26.10
N ASN A 143 14.35 15.92 -26.32
CA ASN A 143 13.34 16.46 -27.23
C ASN A 143 11.91 16.34 -26.61
N PRO A 144 11.51 17.28 -25.73
CA PRO A 144 10.23 17.23 -25.00
C PRO A 144 8.97 17.30 -25.88
N GLN A 145 9.11 17.67 -27.15
CA GLN A 145 7.99 17.73 -28.10
C GLN A 145 7.80 16.42 -28.90
N SER A 146 8.68 15.44 -28.71
CA SER A 146 8.62 14.17 -29.44
C SER A 146 7.47 13.26 -29.00
N ILE A 147 6.84 13.55 -27.88
CA ILE A 147 5.79 12.73 -27.28
C ILE A 147 4.78 13.59 -26.50
N HIS A 148 3.62 13.03 -26.20
CA HIS A 148 2.64 13.63 -25.30
C HIS A 148 3.17 13.64 -23.84
N LEU A 149 3.95 14.67 -23.49
CA LEU A 149 4.69 14.77 -22.23
C LEU A 149 3.78 14.69 -20.98
N SER A 150 2.61 15.32 -21.03
CA SER A 150 1.61 15.25 -19.92
C SER A 150 1.12 13.82 -19.69
N ARG A 151 0.88 13.05 -20.77
CA ARG A 151 0.48 11.63 -20.67
C ARG A 151 1.62 10.78 -20.12
N LEU A 152 2.85 10.97 -20.61
CA LEU A 152 4.04 10.29 -20.07
C LEU A 152 4.17 10.52 -18.56
N ASN A 153 4.13 11.77 -18.12
CA ASN A 153 4.24 12.13 -16.72
C ASN A 153 3.12 11.50 -15.87
N THR A 154 1.88 11.49 -16.39
CA THR A 154 0.74 10.90 -15.68
C THR A 154 0.88 9.39 -15.52
N VAL A 155 1.21 8.66 -16.60
CA VAL A 155 1.38 7.21 -16.55
C VAL A 155 2.57 6.82 -15.68
N LEU A 156 3.68 7.57 -15.79
CA LEU A 156 4.87 7.34 -14.97
C LEU A 156 4.56 7.52 -13.48
N GLU A 157 3.85 8.60 -13.10
CA GLU A 157 3.46 8.82 -11.71
C GLU A 157 2.53 7.73 -11.17
N ILE A 158 1.48 7.38 -11.92
CA ILE A 158 0.58 6.26 -11.55
C ILE A 158 1.37 4.96 -11.35
N GLY A 159 2.30 4.66 -12.27
CA GLY A 159 3.14 3.45 -12.18
C GLY A 159 4.03 3.43 -10.95
N LEU A 160 4.56 4.58 -10.54
CA LEU A 160 5.37 4.71 -9.33
C LEU A 160 4.54 4.51 -8.07
N GLU A 161 3.37 5.13 -7.97
CA GLU A 161 2.45 4.92 -6.84
C GLU A 161 1.99 3.46 -6.77
N HIS A 162 1.68 2.86 -7.92
CA HIS A 162 1.31 1.45 -8.04
C HIS A 162 2.45 0.51 -7.61
N GLU A 163 3.69 0.79 -7.98
CA GLU A 163 4.83 -0.02 -7.53
C GLU A 163 5.06 0.11 -6.02
N GLN A 164 4.89 1.30 -5.44
CA GLN A 164 4.96 1.48 -3.99
C GLN A 164 3.86 0.72 -3.24
N GLN A 165 2.64 0.63 -3.79
CA GLN A 165 1.61 -0.29 -3.26
C GLN A 165 2.10 -1.74 -3.28
N HIS A 166 2.76 -2.16 -4.37
CA HIS A 166 3.30 -3.51 -4.46
C HIS A 166 4.49 -3.77 -3.54
N GLN A 167 5.25 -2.76 -3.14
CA GLN A 167 6.26 -2.85 -2.07
C GLN A 167 5.63 -3.14 -0.71
N GLU A 168 4.52 -2.47 -0.39
CA GLU A 168 3.76 -2.73 0.83
C GLU A 168 3.13 -4.12 0.83
N LEU A 169 2.47 -4.51 -0.27
CA LEU A 169 1.87 -5.83 -0.43
C LEU A 169 2.90 -6.96 -0.36
N LEU A 170 4.08 -6.77 -0.94
CA LEU A 170 5.18 -7.74 -0.86
C LEU A 170 5.57 -8.01 0.60
N LEU A 171 5.75 -6.97 1.42
CA LEU A 171 6.07 -7.13 2.83
C LEU A 171 4.92 -7.76 3.63
N THR A 172 3.68 -7.42 3.28
CA THR A 172 2.48 -8.02 3.88
C THR A 172 2.44 -9.53 3.60
N ASP A 173 2.67 -9.94 2.36
CA ASP A 173 2.61 -11.33 1.93
C ASP A 173 3.79 -12.14 2.46
N VAL A 174 5.00 -11.58 2.48
CA VAL A 174 6.18 -12.16 3.12
C VAL A 174 5.96 -12.35 4.63
N LYS A 175 5.41 -11.33 5.30
CA LYS A 175 5.09 -11.43 6.73
C LYS A 175 4.08 -12.55 7.00
N TYR A 176 3.09 -12.71 6.12
CA TYR A 176 2.10 -13.79 6.26
C TYR A 176 2.76 -15.17 6.07
N ASN A 177 3.61 -15.34 5.07
CA ASN A 177 4.38 -16.56 4.84
C ASN A 177 5.23 -16.92 6.06
N PHE A 178 6.08 -16.01 6.49
CA PHE A 178 7.03 -16.25 7.60
C PHE A 178 6.33 -16.37 8.95
N GLY A 179 5.28 -15.58 9.16
CA GLY A 179 4.50 -15.59 10.40
C GLY A 179 3.71 -16.86 10.65
N HIS A 180 3.39 -17.63 9.60
CA HIS A 180 2.74 -18.95 9.73
C HIS A 180 3.74 -20.09 9.77
N ASN A 181 5.02 -19.84 9.49
CA ASN A 181 6.06 -20.84 9.63
C ASN A 181 6.35 -21.10 11.13
N PRO A 182 6.36 -22.37 11.59
CA PRO A 182 6.71 -22.69 12.97
C PRO A 182 8.12 -22.23 13.38
N LEU A 183 9.04 -22.10 12.42
CA LEU A 183 10.40 -21.59 12.66
C LEU A 183 10.42 -20.09 12.95
N ALA A 184 9.34 -19.37 12.62
CA ALA A 184 9.24 -17.91 12.76
C ALA A 184 10.47 -17.16 12.22
N PRO A 185 10.87 -17.39 10.94
CA PRO A 185 12.08 -16.78 10.39
C PRO A 185 11.98 -15.27 10.42
N ALA A 186 13.08 -14.58 10.70
CA ALA A 186 13.17 -13.14 10.62
C ALA A 186 13.43 -12.71 9.17
N TYR A 187 12.64 -11.77 8.66
CA TYR A 187 12.88 -11.14 7.36
C TYR A 187 14.01 -10.11 7.42
N CYS A 188 14.12 -9.38 8.52
CA CYS A 188 15.17 -8.37 8.72
C CYS A 188 15.88 -8.57 10.06
N ALA A 189 17.07 -7.96 10.18
CA ALA A 189 17.83 -8.02 11.41
C ALA A 189 17.03 -7.47 12.60
N HIS A 190 17.24 -8.07 13.77
CA HIS A 190 16.62 -7.65 15.02
C HIS A 190 16.88 -6.16 15.27
N THR A 191 15.83 -5.38 15.35
CA THR A 191 15.90 -4.00 15.82
C THR A 191 15.69 -4.01 17.33
N ALA A 192 16.74 -3.69 18.10
CA ALA A 192 16.60 -3.51 19.54
C ALA A 192 15.57 -2.41 19.80
N LEU A 193 14.35 -2.81 20.11
CA LEU A 193 13.33 -1.86 20.54
C LEU A 193 13.65 -1.46 21.97
N THR A 194 13.79 -0.17 22.22
CA THR A 194 13.62 0.37 23.56
C THR A 194 12.29 -0.12 24.10
N GLN A 195 12.30 -0.75 25.28
CA GLN A 195 11.04 -1.10 25.96
C GLN A 195 10.20 0.16 26.04
N SER A 196 8.98 0.08 25.55
CA SER A 196 8.05 1.19 25.61
C SER A 196 7.82 1.53 27.09
N GLU A 197 8.06 2.76 27.50
CA GLU A 197 7.44 3.28 28.71
C GLU A 197 5.94 3.03 28.55
N GLY A 198 5.24 2.53 29.57
CA GLY A 198 3.85 2.08 29.47
C GLY A 198 2.97 3.05 28.67
N ALA A 199 1.98 2.55 27.97
CA ALA A 199 1.09 3.39 27.16
C ALA A 199 0.50 4.51 28.03
N SER A 200 0.51 5.75 27.54
CA SER A 200 -0.16 6.88 28.21
C SER A 200 -1.65 6.55 28.44
N ALA A 201 -2.27 7.20 29.42
CA ALA A 201 -3.69 7.02 29.66
C ALA A 201 -4.49 7.37 28.39
N LEU A 202 -5.46 6.52 28.05
CA LEU A 202 -6.37 6.81 26.94
C LEU A 202 -7.31 7.95 27.36
N SER A 203 -7.38 8.99 26.57
CA SER A 203 -8.37 10.05 26.69
C SER A 203 -9.00 10.35 25.32
N PHE A 204 -10.11 11.09 25.33
CA PHE A 204 -10.85 11.42 24.12
C PHE A 204 -10.89 12.93 23.93
N ASP A 205 -10.47 13.39 22.76
CA ASP A 205 -10.55 14.78 22.36
C ASP A 205 -11.87 15.04 21.62
N THR A 206 -12.59 16.11 21.99
CA THR A 206 -13.86 16.47 21.38
C THR A 206 -13.64 17.34 20.15
N HIS A 207 -14.31 17.01 19.06
CA HIS A 207 -14.29 17.72 17.79
C HIS A 207 -15.70 18.17 17.38
N GLU A 208 -15.80 19.41 16.90
CA GLU A 208 -17.05 20.04 16.47
C GLU A 208 -16.90 20.64 15.04
N PRO A 209 -16.66 19.79 14.02
CA PRO A 209 -16.24 20.29 12.70
C PRO A 209 -17.34 20.96 11.87
N GLY A 210 -18.59 20.52 11.92
CA GLY A 210 -19.65 21.03 11.06
C GLY A 210 -19.50 20.59 9.59
N LEU A 211 -19.58 21.54 8.64
CA LEU A 211 -19.39 21.26 7.22
C LEU A 211 -17.90 21.27 6.87
N VAL A 212 -17.41 20.16 6.31
CA VAL A 212 -16.00 19.94 5.99
C VAL A 212 -15.81 19.43 4.57
N TRP A 213 -14.62 19.65 4.01
CA TRP A 213 -14.23 19.13 2.71
C TRP A 213 -13.51 17.80 2.86
N MET A 214 -13.95 16.80 2.09
CA MET A 214 -13.32 15.48 1.98
C MET A 214 -12.79 15.22 0.59
N GLY A 215 -11.77 14.35 0.52
CA GLY A 215 -11.16 13.91 -0.72
C GLY A 215 -10.02 14.80 -1.19
N ALA A 216 -9.22 14.27 -2.12
CA ALA A 216 -7.99 14.88 -2.60
C ALA A 216 -8.24 16.17 -3.39
N LYS A 217 -7.32 17.14 -3.24
CA LYS A 217 -7.34 18.37 -4.02
C LYS A 217 -7.06 18.10 -5.50
N PRO A 218 -7.61 18.91 -6.42
CA PRO A 218 -7.47 18.68 -7.86
C PRO A 218 -6.04 18.66 -8.38
N GLN A 219 -5.12 19.37 -7.71
CA GLN A 219 -3.72 19.54 -8.13
C GLN A 219 -2.77 18.48 -7.56
N GLU A 220 -3.22 17.68 -6.63
CA GLU A 220 -2.43 16.63 -5.98
C GLU A 220 -2.64 15.29 -6.68
N PHE A 221 -1.63 14.40 -6.63
CA PHE A 221 -1.86 13.02 -7.03
C PHE A 221 -2.89 12.38 -6.11
N ALA A 222 -3.81 11.62 -6.69
CA ALA A 222 -4.76 10.80 -5.95
C ALA A 222 -5.29 9.69 -6.85
N PHE A 223 -5.63 8.57 -6.27
CA PHE A 223 -6.37 7.53 -6.95
C PHE A 223 -7.83 7.95 -7.17
N ASP A 224 -8.51 7.24 -8.05
CA ASP A 224 -9.90 7.56 -8.45
C ASP A 224 -10.89 7.50 -7.29
N ASN A 225 -10.70 6.59 -6.32
CA ASN A 225 -11.52 6.43 -5.14
C ASN A 225 -11.36 7.57 -4.10
N GLU A 226 -10.36 8.43 -4.24
CA GLU A 226 -10.17 9.64 -3.41
C GLU A 226 -10.86 10.87 -4.02
N ARG A 227 -11.60 10.71 -5.11
CA ARG A 227 -12.27 11.78 -5.87
C ARG A 227 -13.74 11.47 -6.14
N PRO A 228 -14.57 12.48 -6.41
CA PRO A 228 -14.28 13.92 -6.37
C PRO A 228 -14.21 14.45 -4.93
N ARG A 229 -13.49 15.56 -4.73
CA ARG A 229 -13.56 16.31 -3.48
C ARG A 229 -14.97 16.88 -3.29
N HIS A 230 -15.55 16.68 -2.10
CA HIS A 230 -16.93 17.01 -1.81
C HIS A 230 -17.12 17.47 -0.36
N GLU A 231 -18.25 18.07 -0.08
CA GLU A 231 -18.62 18.54 1.27
C GLU A 231 -19.38 17.45 2.03
N VAL A 232 -19.03 17.29 3.32
CA VAL A 232 -19.71 16.39 4.26
C VAL A 232 -19.99 17.12 5.54
N PHE A 233 -21.19 16.95 6.10
CA PHE A 233 -21.51 17.46 7.42
C PHE A 233 -21.19 16.44 8.51
N LEU A 234 -20.28 16.79 9.40
CA LEU A 234 -19.91 15.99 10.57
C LEU A 234 -20.55 16.54 11.82
N ARG A 235 -21.24 15.68 12.55
CA ARG A 235 -21.72 15.98 13.90
C ARG A 235 -20.55 16.03 14.88
N PRO A 236 -20.69 16.63 16.07
CA PRO A 236 -19.71 16.52 17.12
C PRO A 236 -19.40 15.05 17.46
N PHE A 237 -18.11 14.73 17.61
CA PHE A 237 -17.63 13.39 17.93
C PHE A 237 -16.37 13.48 18.79
N GLN A 238 -15.96 12.35 19.36
CA GLN A 238 -14.76 12.24 20.15
C GLN A 238 -13.79 11.24 19.52
N VAL A 239 -12.50 11.55 19.53
CA VAL A 239 -11.42 10.72 19.02
C VAL A 239 -10.46 10.40 20.16
N ALA A 240 -10.06 9.14 20.27
CA ALA A 240 -9.01 8.76 21.19
C ALA A 240 -7.70 9.46 20.83
N ASN A 241 -6.97 9.95 21.84
CA ASN A 241 -5.70 10.67 21.68
C ASN A 241 -4.54 9.77 21.23
N ARG A 242 -4.74 8.48 21.16
CA ARG A 242 -3.79 7.46 20.69
C ARG A 242 -4.51 6.21 20.18
N THR A 243 -3.75 5.34 19.53
CA THR A 243 -4.21 4.01 19.14
C THR A 243 -4.44 3.09 20.36
N VAL A 244 -5.29 2.08 20.18
CA VAL A 244 -5.50 1.00 21.15
C VAL A 244 -4.20 0.20 21.30
N SER A 245 -3.81 -0.07 22.54
CA SER A 245 -2.60 -0.84 22.83
C SER A 245 -2.85 -2.35 22.86
N ASN A 246 -1.77 -3.13 22.71
CA ASN A 246 -1.84 -4.59 22.88
C ASN A 246 -2.38 -4.99 24.27
N GLY A 247 -2.04 -4.24 25.32
CA GLY A 247 -2.53 -4.51 26.66
C GLY A 247 -4.04 -4.33 26.81
N GLU A 248 -4.58 -3.28 26.16
CA GLU A 248 -6.03 -3.03 26.17
C GLU A 248 -6.77 -4.08 25.32
N PHE A 249 -6.22 -4.47 24.18
CA PHE A 249 -6.83 -5.53 23.38
C PHE A 249 -6.73 -6.90 24.08
N LEU A 250 -5.64 -7.16 24.81
CA LEU A 250 -5.51 -8.36 25.63
C LEU A 250 -6.56 -8.40 26.75
N ALA A 251 -6.87 -7.27 27.38
CA ALA A 251 -7.95 -7.20 28.38
C ALA A 251 -9.31 -7.57 27.77
N PHE A 252 -9.60 -7.16 26.54
CA PHE A 252 -10.80 -7.60 25.79
C PHE A 252 -10.81 -9.13 25.61
N ILE A 253 -9.69 -9.75 25.27
CA ILE A 253 -9.57 -11.21 25.13
C ILE A 253 -9.81 -11.88 26.48
N GLU A 254 -9.14 -11.39 27.54
CA GLU A 254 -9.23 -11.95 28.91
C GLU A 254 -10.64 -11.80 29.51
N ASP A 255 -11.40 -10.77 29.10
CA ASP A 255 -12.81 -10.58 29.45
C ASP A 255 -13.77 -11.40 28.54
N SER A 256 -13.27 -12.45 27.91
CA SER A 256 -14.05 -13.33 27.02
C SER A 256 -14.72 -12.59 25.84
N GLY A 257 -14.12 -11.55 25.32
CA GLY A 257 -14.67 -10.74 24.23
C GLY A 257 -15.00 -11.55 22.97
N TYR A 258 -14.23 -12.60 22.68
CA TYR A 258 -14.48 -13.51 21.56
C TYR A 258 -15.62 -14.53 21.79
N GLU A 259 -16.23 -14.53 22.99
CA GLU A 259 -17.27 -15.47 23.38
C GLU A 259 -18.61 -14.76 23.63
N ARG A 260 -18.65 -13.45 23.36
CA ARG A 260 -19.81 -12.59 23.62
C ARG A 260 -20.48 -12.19 22.31
N PRO A 261 -21.54 -12.90 21.85
CA PRO A 261 -22.16 -12.69 20.53
C PRO A 261 -22.66 -11.26 20.30
N GLU A 262 -23.07 -10.56 21.36
CA GLU A 262 -23.59 -9.20 21.30
C GLU A 262 -22.57 -8.15 20.85
N LEU A 263 -21.27 -8.48 20.86
CA LEU A 263 -20.18 -7.60 20.40
C LEU A 263 -19.90 -7.74 18.91
N TRP A 264 -20.36 -8.81 18.28
CA TRP A 264 -19.94 -9.18 16.93
C TRP A 264 -21.06 -9.01 15.91
N LEU A 265 -20.67 -8.63 14.68
CA LEU A 265 -21.57 -8.75 13.53
C LEU A 265 -21.89 -10.25 13.27
N ALA A 266 -23.09 -10.54 12.79
CA ALA A 266 -23.56 -11.91 12.59
C ALA A 266 -22.61 -12.77 11.72
N GLU A 267 -22.05 -12.21 10.65
CA GLU A 267 -21.06 -12.89 9.80
C GLU A 267 -19.81 -13.26 10.60
N ALA A 268 -19.25 -12.32 11.35
CA ALA A 268 -18.04 -12.56 12.14
C ALA A 268 -18.30 -13.59 13.24
N TRP A 269 -19.46 -13.51 13.90
CA TRP A 269 -19.85 -14.50 14.91
C TRP A 269 -19.94 -15.91 14.32
N GLN A 270 -20.54 -16.06 13.13
CA GLN A 270 -20.55 -17.35 12.44
C GLN A 270 -19.15 -17.88 12.16
N ARG A 271 -18.25 -17.02 11.69
CA ARG A 271 -16.85 -17.37 11.40
C ARG A 271 -16.03 -17.73 12.65
N LEU A 272 -16.38 -17.18 13.81
CA LEU A 272 -15.81 -17.60 15.10
C LEU A 272 -16.31 -19.01 15.50
N GLN A 273 -17.61 -19.30 15.27
CA GLN A 273 -18.20 -20.60 15.60
C GLN A 273 -17.69 -21.73 14.72
N ASP A 274 -17.48 -21.48 13.42
CA ASP A 274 -16.96 -22.48 12.47
C ASP A 274 -15.42 -22.55 12.44
N GLY A 275 -14.74 -21.69 13.23
CA GLY A 275 -13.28 -21.68 13.36
C GLY A 275 -12.54 -21.07 12.18
N THR A 276 -13.23 -20.37 11.25
CA THR A 276 -12.60 -19.68 10.13
C THR A 276 -12.07 -18.28 10.49
N LEU A 277 -12.45 -17.76 11.66
CA LEU A 277 -11.85 -16.59 12.30
C LEU A 277 -11.18 -17.05 13.61
N ALA A 278 -9.90 -16.73 13.76
CA ALA A 278 -9.16 -17.01 14.99
C ALA A 278 -9.66 -16.12 16.14
N LYS A 279 -9.54 -16.61 17.39
CA LYS A 279 -9.90 -15.86 18.60
C LYS A 279 -8.75 -15.03 19.17
N GLN A 280 -7.95 -14.44 18.28
CA GLN A 280 -6.80 -13.61 18.61
C GLN A 280 -6.35 -12.82 17.39
N PRO A 281 -5.69 -11.67 17.54
CA PRO A 281 -5.09 -10.96 16.42
C PRO A 281 -4.15 -11.84 15.60
N LEU A 282 -4.11 -11.60 14.28
CA LEU A 282 -3.18 -12.28 13.39
C LEU A 282 -1.74 -12.08 13.90
N TYR A 283 -0.93 -13.16 13.89
CA TYR A 283 0.46 -13.22 14.38
C TYR A 283 0.63 -13.26 15.91
N TRP A 284 -0.42 -13.14 16.71
CA TRP A 284 -0.31 -13.44 18.13
C TRP A 284 -0.26 -14.95 18.35
N ARG A 285 0.56 -15.38 19.30
CA ARG A 285 0.71 -16.78 19.69
C ARG A 285 0.68 -16.88 21.20
N GLN A 286 -0.24 -17.67 21.73
CA GLN A 286 -0.24 -18.00 23.14
C GLN A 286 0.75 -19.14 23.39
N GLN A 287 1.68 -18.94 24.33
CA GLN A 287 2.64 -19.92 24.80
C GLN A 287 2.45 -20.16 26.31
N PRO A 288 3.04 -21.23 26.91
CA PRO A 288 2.84 -21.54 28.32
C PRO A 288 3.26 -20.40 29.28
N ASP A 289 4.16 -19.54 28.87
CA ASP A 289 4.71 -18.42 29.67
C ASP A 289 4.13 -17.05 29.28
N GLY A 290 3.17 -17.00 28.37
CA GLY A 290 2.46 -15.78 27.99
C GLY A 290 2.21 -15.60 26.49
N TRP A 291 1.85 -14.38 26.14
CA TRP A 291 1.56 -14.01 24.76
C TRP A 291 2.81 -13.52 24.04
N TYR A 292 2.91 -13.91 22.75
CA TYR A 292 3.94 -13.52 21.80
C TYR A 292 3.33 -12.93 20.54
N GLU A 293 4.03 -12.05 19.86
CA GLU A 293 3.70 -11.56 18.52
C GLU A 293 4.82 -11.85 17.54
N TYR A 294 4.47 -12.28 16.33
CA TYR A 294 5.42 -12.37 15.23
C TYR A 294 5.49 -11.02 14.50
N ARG A 295 6.71 -10.53 14.31
CA ARG A 295 7.05 -9.32 13.56
C ARG A 295 8.03 -9.68 12.44
N LEU A 296 8.28 -8.74 11.50
CA LEU A 296 9.25 -8.97 10.42
C LEU A 296 10.66 -9.29 10.93
N ASP A 297 11.03 -8.87 12.11
CA ASP A 297 12.32 -9.14 12.76
C ASP A 297 12.30 -10.36 13.70
N GLY A 298 11.21 -11.13 13.74
CA GLY A 298 11.12 -12.38 14.50
C GLY A 298 9.94 -12.46 15.46
N LEU A 299 9.97 -13.46 16.34
CA LEU A 299 8.93 -13.72 17.36
C LEU A 299 9.37 -13.14 18.71
N TYR A 300 8.53 -12.30 19.30
CA TYR A 300 8.80 -11.60 20.55
C TYR A 300 7.68 -11.77 21.56
N ARG A 301 8.02 -11.68 22.84
CA ARG A 301 7.03 -11.54 23.89
C ARG A 301 6.20 -10.28 23.62
N LEU A 302 4.88 -10.39 23.80
CA LEU A 302 3.96 -9.29 23.52
C LEU A 302 4.26 -8.06 24.37
N ASP A 303 4.59 -6.96 23.74
CA ASP A 303 4.74 -5.65 24.41
C ASP A 303 3.35 -5.00 24.54
N LYS A 304 2.86 -4.94 25.80
CA LYS A 304 1.52 -4.44 26.10
C LYS A 304 1.33 -2.95 25.80
N ALA A 305 2.41 -2.17 25.71
CA ALA A 305 2.33 -0.72 25.50
C ALA A 305 2.26 -0.36 23.99
N ARG A 306 2.66 -1.27 23.10
CA ARG A 306 2.60 -1.03 21.65
C ARG A 306 1.17 -1.03 21.13
N PRO A 307 0.90 -0.30 20.03
CA PRO A 307 -0.38 -0.39 19.33
C PRO A 307 -0.70 -1.83 18.92
N VAL A 308 -1.95 -2.25 19.11
CA VAL A 308 -2.43 -3.50 18.53
C VAL A 308 -2.50 -3.35 17.01
N VAL A 309 -1.97 -4.34 16.29
CA VAL A 309 -1.97 -4.40 14.83
C VAL A 309 -2.46 -5.76 14.34
N HIS A 310 -2.80 -5.84 13.06
CA HIS A 310 -3.27 -7.09 12.42
C HIS A 310 -4.57 -7.65 13.02
N VAL A 311 -5.45 -6.75 13.43
CA VAL A 311 -6.84 -7.05 13.74
C VAL A 311 -7.72 -6.85 12.51
N SER A 312 -8.72 -7.70 12.34
CA SER A 312 -9.74 -7.54 11.30
C SER A 312 -10.68 -6.37 11.65
N ALA A 313 -11.42 -5.87 10.65
CA ALA A 313 -12.49 -4.90 10.90
C ALA A 313 -13.51 -5.43 11.92
N PHE A 314 -13.80 -6.71 11.89
CA PHE A 314 -14.72 -7.36 12.84
C PHE A 314 -14.20 -7.30 14.28
N GLU A 315 -12.92 -7.60 14.47
CA GLU A 315 -12.27 -7.53 15.79
C GLU A 315 -12.19 -6.10 16.30
N ALA A 316 -11.85 -5.15 15.44
CA ALA A 316 -11.81 -3.74 15.80
C ALA A 316 -13.20 -3.21 16.21
N MET A 317 -14.26 -3.61 15.51
CA MET A 317 -15.64 -3.25 15.84
C MET A 317 -16.09 -3.90 17.16
N ALA A 318 -15.77 -5.18 17.39
CA ALA A 318 -16.11 -5.90 18.61
C ALA A 318 -15.41 -5.29 19.83
N TYR A 319 -14.10 -4.98 19.69
CA TYR A 319 -13.35 -4.28 20.71
C TYR A 319 -13.97 -2.90 21.03
N ALA A 320 -14.27 -2.11 19.99
CA ALA A 320 -14.87 -0.80 20.18
C ALA A 320 -16.22 -0.88 20.93
N ALA A 321 -17.08 -1.85 20.56
CA ALA A 321 -18.34 -2.10 21.25
C ALA A 321 -18.12 -2.50 22.73
N TRP A 322 -17.14 -3.38 22.99
CA TRP A 322 -16.76 -3.79 24.35
C TRP A 322 -16.28 -2.58 25.17
N ALA A 323 -15.50 -1.69 24.57
CA ALA A 323 -14.98 -0.47 25.19
C ALA A 323 -16.04 0.67 25.27
N ASN A 324 -17.31 0.42 24.95
CA ASN A 324 -18.37 1.42 24.88
C ASN A 324 -18.05 2.59 23.94
N ALA A 325 -17.44 2.27 22.81
CA ALA A 325 -17.06 3.21 21.74
C ALA A 325 -17.49 2.67 20.37
N ARG A 326 -17.05 3.33 19.32
CA ARG A 326 -17.19 2.87 17.94
C ARG A 326 -15.95 3.24 17.13
N LEU A 327 -15.78 2.64 15.98
CA LEU A 327 -14.80 3.11 15.01
C LEU A 327 -15.23 4.47 14.43
N LEU A 328 -14.26 5.28 14.05
CA LEU A 328 -14.50 6.49 13.28
C LEU A 328 -15.11 6.12 11.92
N THR A 329 -15.97 6.99 11.40
CA THR A 329 -16.32 6.95 9.97
C THR A 329 -15.11 7.44 9.15
N GLU A 330 -15.09 7.13 7.85
CA GLU A 330 -14.05 7.63 6.92
C GLU A 330 -13.91 9.15 7.01
N ALA A 331 -15.04 9.87 7.00
CA ALA A 331 -15.07 11.32 7.06
C ALA A 331 -14.54 11.90 8.38
N GLU A 332 -14.87 11.28 9.51
CA GLU A 332 -14.35 11.66 10.82
C GLU A 332 -12.85 11.42 10.90
N TRP A 333 -12.38 10.29 10.33
CA TRP A 333 -10.97 9.94 10.32
C TRP A 333 -10.15 10.89 9.45
N GLU A 334 -10.59 11.13 8.19
CA GLU A 334 -9.90 12.04 7.27
C GLU A 334 -9.81 13.46 7.86
N TRP A 335 -10.90 13.94 8.45
CA TRP A 335 -10.91 15.27 9.08
C TRP A 335 -9.94 15.34 10.27
N ALA A 336 -9.97 14.36 11.17
CA ALA A 336 -9.11 14.32 12.35
C ALA A 336 -7.62 14.25 11.97
N VAL A 337 -7.26 13.44 10.96
CA VAL A 337 -5.89 13.33 10.45
C VAL A 337 -5.44 14.62 9.78
N SER A 338 -6.28 15.24 8.95
CA SER A 338 -5.96 16.51 8.27
C SER A 338 -5.67 17.64 9.26
N TYR A 339 -6.40 17.71 10.36
CA TYR A 339 -6.18 18.71 11.40
C TYR A 339 -4.85 18.52 12.11
N THR A 340 -4.44 17.27 12.39
CA THR A 340 -3.19 16.97 13.09
C THR A 340 -1.95 17.17 12.22
N HIS A 341 -2.04 16.97 10.89
CA HIS A 341 -0.90 17.13 9.96
C HIS A 341 -0.58 18.58 9.61
N LEU A 342 -1.47 19.54 9.88
CA LEU A 342 -1.20 20.96 9.70
C LEU A 342 -0.14 21.51 10.68
N THR A 343 0.27 20.73 11.66
CA THR A 343 1.21 21.14 12.70
C THR A 343 2.56 20.39 12.70
N LEU A 344 2.74 19.41 11.79
CA LEU A 344 4.04 18.73 11.66
C LEU A 344 4.92 19.48 10.65
N PRO A 345 6.13 19.94 11.06
CA PRO A 345 7.08 20.46 10.10
C PRO A 345 7.51 19.32 9.17
N THR A 346 7.29 19.50 7.87
CA THR A 346 7.88 18.66 6.82
C THR A 346 9.39 18.90 6.81
N THR A 347 10.10 18.23 7.70
CA THR A 347 11.55 18.06 7.62
C THR A 347 11.83 16.57 7.41
N LEU A 348 11.95 16.20 6.16
CA LEU A 348 12.77 15.08 5.72
C LEU A 348 13.81 15.62 4.75
#